data_ed44c0e8a1155e148e5af79229cdd9fe
#
_entry.id   ed44c0e8a1155e148e5af79229cdd9fe
#
_cell.length_a   1.000
_cell.length_b   1.000
_cell.length_c   1.000
_cell.angle_alpha   90.00
_cell.angle_beta   90.00
_cell.angle_gamma   90.00
#
_symmetry.space_group_name_H-M   'P 1'
#
loop_
_entity.id
_entity.type
_entity.pdbx_description
1 polymer ?
#
loop_
_entity_poly.entity_id
_entity_poly.type
_entity_poly.pdbx_seq_one_letter_code
_entity_poly.pdbx_strand_id
1 'polypeptide(L)' 'QLRDIEARILPSMRGAEYLGPAYDSTAMAYRLKFIKNGRVMYVDVDARTGKVLRRSR' A
#
# COMPACT_ATOMS: atom_id res chain seq x y z
N GLN A 1 3.80 -6.71 10.28
CA GLN A 1 4.18 -5.33 10.58
C GLN A 1 4.28 -4.49 9.33
N LEU A 2 4.05 -3.19 9.47
CA LEU A 2 4.07 -2.27 8.33
C LEU A 2 5.39 -2.35 7.56
N ARG A 3 6.50 -2.42 8.25
CA ARG A 3 7.81 -2.49 7.61
C ARG A 3 7.91 -3.69 6.68
N ASP A 4 7.39 -4.84 7.13
CA ASP A 4 7.44 -6.06 6.34
C ASP A 4 6.51 -5.97 5.13
N ILE A 5 5.37 -5.33 5.32
CA ILE A 5 4.42 -5.12 4.23
C ILE A 5 5.05 -4.22 3.18
N GLU A 6 5.66 -3.11 3.59
CA GLU A 6 6.31 -2.20 2.66
C GLU A 6 7.44 -2.89 1.90
N ALA A 7 8.25 -3.68 2.62
CA ALA A 7 9.37 -4.36 1.98
C ALA A 7 8.92 -5.31 0.89
N ARG A 8 7.69 -5.85 1.02
CA ARG A 8 7.16 -6.79 0.04
C ARG A 8 6.45 -6.11 -1.11
N ILE A 9 5.78 -4.99 -0.84
CA ILE A 9 4.93 -4.33 -1.84
C ILE A 9 5.71 -3.33 -2.68
N LEU A 10 6.60 -2.54 -2.05
CA LEU A 10 7.29 -1.47 -2.76
C LEU A 10 8.05 -1.92 -3.99
N PRO A 11 8.75 -3.07 -3.99
CA PRO A 11 9.46 -3.48 -5.19
C PRO A 11 8.55 -3.70 -6.40
N SER A 12 7.28 -4.05 -6.18
CA SER A 12 6.35 -4.26 -7.29
C SER A 12 5.80 -2.96 -7.85
N MET A 13 6.11 -1.82 -7.20
CA MET A 13 5.58 -0.52 -7.59
C MET A 13 6.69 0.39 -8.11
N ARG A 14 7.65 -0.18 -8.81
CA ARG A 14 8.75 0.58 -9.39
C ARG A 14 8.23 1.62 -10.35
N GLY A 15 8.89 2.78 -10.36
CA GLY A 15 8.49 3.88 -11.22
C GLY A 15 7.43 4.76 -10.61
N ALA A 16 6.85 4.34 -9.47
CA ALA A 16 5.90 5.16 -8.74
C ALA A 16 6.58 5.77 -7.51
N GLU A 17 6.14 6.96 -7.14
CA GLU A 17 6.63 7.59 -5.91
C GLU A 17 5.74 7.14 -4.77
N TYR A 18 6.36 6.65 -3.69
CA TYR A 18 5.61 6.20 -2.52
C TYR A 18 5.25 7.41 -1.65
N LEU A 19 3.97 7.58 -1.39
CA LEU A 19 3.48 8.72 -0.61
C LEU A 19 3.27 8.38 0.86
N GLY A 20 3.48 7.12 1.22
CA GLY A 20 3.38 6.69 2.60
C GLY A 20 2.13 5.89 2.87
N PRO A 21 2.09 5.28 4.08
CA PRO A 21 0.96 4.47 4.48
C PRO A 21 -0.09 5.31 5.17
N ALA A 22 -1.33 4.82 5.15
CA ALA A 22 -2.40 5.31 5.99
C ALA A 22 -3.04 4.09 6.63
N TYR A 23 -3.28 4.13 7.94
CA TYR A 23 -3.88 3.02 8.65
C TYR A 23 -5.37 3.27 8.86
N ASP A 24 -6.18 2.29 8.52
CA ASP A 24 -7.62 2.32 8.77
C ASP A 24 -7.92 1.32 9.87
N SER A 25 -8.19 1.82 11.08
CA SER A 25 -8.41 0.96 12.22
C SER A 25 -9.73 0.19 12.12
N THR A 26 -10.72 0.75 11.44
CA THR A 26 -12.00 0.07 11.26
C THR A 26 -11.81 -1.17 10.38
N ALA A 27 -11.09 -1.01 9.28
CA ALA A 27 -10.83 -2.11 8.36
C ALA A 27 -9.65 -2.96 8.80
N MET A 28 -8.85 -2.48 9.76
CA MET A 28 -7.60 -3.12 10.21
C MET A 28 -6.70 -3.37 9.01
N ALA A 29 -6.52 -2.32 8.22
CA ALA A 29 -5.77 -2.42 6.97
C ALA A 29 -4.90 -1.18 6.77
N TYR A 30 -3.80 -1.38 6.05
CA TYR A 30 -2.97 -0.27 5.60
C TYR A 30 -3.29 0.04 4.16
N ARG A 31 -3.38 1.33 3.83
CA ARG A 31 -3.47 1.79 2.45
C ARG A 31 -2.13 2.41 2.09
N LEU A 32 -1.40 1.75 1.20
CA LEU A 32 -0.13 2.24 0.72
C LEU A 32 -0.41 3.07 -0.53
N LYS A 33 -0.06 4.35 -0.46
CA LYS A 33 -0.39 5.29 -1.54
C LYS A 33 0.82 5.58 -2.39
N PHE A 34 0.60 5.68 -3.69
CA PHE A 34 1.64 5.93 -4.68
C PHE A 34 1.16 6.94 -5.70
N ILE A 35 2.11 7.61 -6.35
CA ILE A 35 1.78 8.45 -7.49
C ILE A 35 2.71 8.10 -8.65
N LYS A 36 2.14 7.99 -9.83
CA LYS A 36 2.90 7.66 -11.04
C LYS A 36 2.27 8.41 -12.22
N ASN A 37 3.09 9.19 -12.91
CA ASN A 37 2.62 9.97 -14.07
C ASN A 37 1.41 10.83 -13.71
N GLY A 38 1.44 11.44 -12.51
CA GLY A 38 0.37 12.30 -12.08
C GLY A 38 -0.88 11.59 -11.59
N ARG A 39 -0.87 10.25 -11.59
CA ARG A 39 -2.02 9.46 -11.16
C ARG A 39 -1.77 8.86 -9.79
N VAL A 40 -2.73 9.05 -8.88
CA VAL A 40 -2.65 8.46 -7.54
C VAL A 40 -3.18 7.04 -7.59
N MET A 41 -2.42 6.12 -6.98
CA MET A 41 -2.79 4.72 -6.88
C MET A 41 -2.62 4.26 -5.45
N TYR A 42 -3.31 3.19 -5.08
CA TYR A 42 -3.12 2.63 -3.74
C TYR A 42 -3.24 1.12 -3.74
N VAL A 43 -2.65 0.53 -2.71
CA VAL A 43 -2.74 -0.90 -2.45
C VAL A 43 -3.19 -1.05 -0.99
N ASP A 44 -4.30 -1.73 -0.78
CA ASP A 44 -4.82 -1.99 0.56
C ASP A 44 -4.35 -3.37 1.00
N VAL A 45 -3.78 -3.43 2.20
CA VAL A 45 -3.16 -4.65 2.72
C VAL A 45 -3.70 -4.89 4.13
N ASP A 46 -4.10 -6.13 4.39
CA ASP A 46 -4.54 -6.54 5.73
C ASP A 46 -3.40 -6.35 6.71
N ALA A 47 -3.66 -5.57 7.77
CA ALA A 47 -2.60 -5.24 8.74
C ALA A 47 -2.16 -6.44 9.56
N ARG A 48 -3.00 -7.46 9.69
CA ARG A 48 -2.69 -8.63 10.51
C ARG A 48 -1.95 -9.70 9.72
N THR A 49 -2.31 -9.89 8.46
CA THR A 49 -1.76 -10.99 7.67
C THR A 49 -0.80 -10.56 6.58
N GLY A 50 -0.85 -9.28 6.20
CA GLY A 50 -0.06 -8.78 5.08
C GLY A 50 -0.63 -9.13 3.73
N LYS A 51 -1.85 -9.66 3.69
CA LYS A 51 -2.47 -10.06 2.44
C LYS A 51 -3.02 -8.83 1.72
N VAL A 52 -2.78 -8.75 0.42
CA VAL A 52 -3.32 -7.67 -0.40
C VAL A 52 -4.83 -7.87 -0.53
N LEU A 53 -5.58 -6.84 -0.13
CA LEU A 53 -7.03 -6.88 -0.17
C LEU A 53 -7.59 -6.32 -1.47
N ARG A 54 -6.99 -5.25 -1.96
CA ARG A 54 -7.39 -4.64 -3.24
C ARG A 54 -6.32 -3.68 -3.70
N ARG A 55 -6.39 -3.38 -4.99
CA ARG A 55 -5.52 -2.38 -5.61
C ARG A 55 -6.38 -1.41 -6.40
N SER A 56 -5.98 -0.14 -6.41
CA SER A 56 -6.61 0.82 -7.32
C SER A 56 -5.98 0.68 -8.70
N ARG A 57 -6.63 1.26 -9.66
CA ARG A 57 -6.11 1.24 -11.02
C ARG A 57 -5.36 2.50 -11.40
#